data_d5258b63b46ed9df38bdc82621e1e3e0
#
_entry.id   d5258b63b46ed9df38bdc82621e1e3e0
#
_cell.length_a   1.000
_cell.length_b   1.000
_cell.length_c   1.000
_cell.angle_alpha   90.00
_cell.angle_beta   90.00
_cell.angle_gamma   90.00
#
_symmetry.space_group_name_H-M   'P 1'
#
loop_
_entity.id
_entity.type
_entity.pdbx_description
1 polymer ?
#
loop_
_entity_poly.entity_id
_entity_poly.type
_entity_poly.pdbx_seq_one_letter_code
_entity_poly.pdbx_strand_id
1 'polypeptide(L)'
;MSKRSRADIYAEILEALKRRGPTKITRISYAVGLPVDRTKKSLLDLASFGLLRVQTGEETSYSITHRGLEFLDAYWRLAGFLKFLDEKKPIQDEAF
;
A
#
# COMPACT_ATOMS: atom_id res chain seq x y z
N MET A 1 11.53 -13.99 9.19
CA MET A 1 10.82 -12.99 9.04
C MET A 1 10.98 -12.31 7.78
N SER A 2 10.07 -12.01 7.15
CA SER A 2 10.24 -11.48 5.87
C SER A 2 10.19 -10.00 5.91
N LYS A 3 10.90 -9.37 5.02
CA LYS A 3 10.88 -8.00 4.91
C LYS A 3 9.71 -7.62 4.12
N ARG A 4 9.21 -6.44 4.32
CA ARG A 4 8.13 -5.92 3.50
C ARG A 4 8.67 -5.63 2.11
N SER A 5 7.97 -6.05 1.09
CA SER A 5 8.35 -5.74 -0.27
C SER A 5 7.90 -4.32 -0.59
N ARG A 6 8.31 -3.82 -1.74
CA ARG A 6 7.89 -2.51 -2.17
C ARG A 6 6.37 -2.46 -2.30
N ALA A 7 5.78 -3.52 -2.85
CA ALA A 7 4.32 -3.58 -2.98
C ALA A 7 3.63 -3.56 -1.63
N ASP A 8 4.24 -4.23 -0.64
CA ASP A 8 3.66 -4.24 0.71
C ASP A 8 3.64 -2.84 1.29
N ILE A 9 4.73 -2.10 1.12
CA ILE A 9 4.82 -0.74 1.62
C ILE A 9 3.81 0.15 0.92
N TYR A 10 3.70 0.01 -0.39
CA TYR A 10 2.73 0.81 -1.14
C TYR A 10 1.30 0.52 -0.66
N ALA A 11 0.99 -0.74 -0.45
CA ALA A 11 -0.33 -1.11 0.02
C ALA A 11 -0.62 -0.55 1.41
N GLU A 12 0.38 -0.56 2.28
CA GLU A 12 0.19 -0.02 3.63
C GLU A 12 -0.06 1.47 3.60
N ILE A 13 0.66 2.19 2.75
CA ILE A 13 0.47 3.61 2.60
C ILE A 13 -0.94 3.90 2.07
N LEU A 14 -1.32 3.19 1.02
CA LEU A 14 -2.63 3.41 0.42
C LEU A 14 -3.76 3.03 1.37
N GLU A 15 -3.55 2.01 2.17
CA GLU A 15 -4.53 1.62 3.16
C GLU A 15 -4.74 2.74 4.19
N ALA A 16 -3.65 3.36 4.62
CA ALA A 16 -3.74 4.46 5.57
C ALA A 16 -4.51 5.62 4.95
N LEU A 17 -4.25 5.93 3.68
CA LEU A 17 -4.94 7.01 3.00
C LEU A 17 -6.41 6.69 2.80
N LYS A 18 -6.71 5.43 2.52
CA LYS A 18 -8.10 5.03 2.33
C LYS A 18 -8.88 5.23 3.62
N ARG A 19 -8.26 4.90 4.74
CA ARG A 19 -8.95 5.03 6.00
C ARG A 19 -9.08 6.44 6.51
N ARG A 20 -8.05 7.24 6.30
CA ARG A 20 -8.03 8.57 6.89
C ARG A 20 -8.43 9.69 5.98
N GLY A 21 -8.41 9.49 4.68
CA GLY A 21 -8.60 10.56 3.72
C GLY A 21 -7.31 11.34 3.58
N PRO A 22 -7.35 12.58 3.15
CA PRO A 22 -6.13 13.35 2.93
C PRO A 22 -5.29 13.41 4.19
N THR A 23 -4.01 13.09 4.06
CA THR A 23 -3.13 12.93 5.22
C THR A 23 -1.75 13.50 4.93
N LYS A 24 -1.11 14.05 5.93
CA LYS A 24 0.22 14.60 5.80
C LYS A 24 1.25 13.53 5.95
N ILE A 25 2.44 13.79 5.41
CA ILE A 25 3.50 12.80 5.39
C ILE A 25 3.91 12.31 6.76
N THR A 26 3.94 13.17 7.76
CA THR A 26 4.35 12.73 9.08
C THR A 26 3.40 11.69 9.65
N ARG A 27 2.13 11.87 9.39
CA ARG A 27 1.15 10.92 9.88
C ARG A 27 1.21 9.61 9.10
N ILE A 28 1.48 9.69 7.81
CA ILE A 28 1.63 8.50 6.99
C ILE A 28 2.86 7.73 7.45
N SER A 29 3.96 8.44 7.65
CA SER A 29 5.20 7.85 8.09
C SER A 29 5.01 7.10 9.41
N TYR A 30 4.32 7.71 10.32
CA TYR A 30 4.04 7.09 11.60
C TYR A 30 3.16 5.85 11.42
N ALA A 31 2.13 5.96 10.61
CA ALA A 31 1.19 4.86 10.41
C ALA A 31 1.86 3.63 9.78
N VAL A 32 2.81 3.82 8.89
CA VAL A 32 3.45 2.70 8.23
C VAL A 32 4.79 2.32 8.86
N GLY A 33 5.23 3.09 9.85
CA GLY A 33 6.45 2.75 10.58
C GLY A 33 7.72 2.91 9.78
N LEU A 34 7.78 3.93 8.91
CA LEU A 34 8.96 4.20 8.12
C LEU A 34 9.46 5.61 8.37
N PRO A 35 10.75 5.84 8.19
CA PRO A 35 11.28 7.20 8.29
C PRO A 35 10.64 8.09 7.24
N VAL A 36 10.57 9.36 7.51
CA VAL A 36 9.94 10.33 6.60
C VAL A 36 10.60 10.31 5.22
N ASP A 37 11.92 10.19 5.15
CA ASP A 37 12.61 10.16 3.87
C ASP A 37 12.14 9.01 3.01
N ARG A 38 12.04 7.83 3.58
CA ARG A 38 11.62 6.66 2.83
C ARG A 38 10.16 6.76 2.47
N THR A 39 9.36 7.31 3.36
CA THR A 39 7.95 7.51 3.09
C THR A 39 7.79 8.46 1.92
N LYS A 40 8.58 9.54 1.90
CA LYS A 40 8.47 10.51 0.84
C LYS A 40 8.80 9.89 -0.51
N LYS A 41 9.82 9.06 -0.56
CA LYS A 41 10.20 8.41 -1.79
C LYS A 41 9.07 7.52 -2.29
N SER A 42 8.46 6.77 -1.40
CA SER A 42 7.34 5.90 -1.78
C SER A 42 6.14 6.71 -2.24
N LEU A 43 5.89 7.86 -1.59
CA LEU A 43 4.78 8.70 -2.00
C LEU A 43 5.00 9.27 -3.40
N LEU A 44 6.23 9.62 -3.73
CA LEU A 44 6.53 10.12 -5.06
C LEU A 44 6.33 9.03 -6.10
N ASP A 45 6.73 7.81 -5.78
CA ASP A 45 6.53 6.68 -6.68
C ASP A 45 5.04 6.47 -6.91
N LEU A 46 4.28 6.45 -5.83
CA LEU A 46 2.85 6.21 -5.94
C LEU A 46 2.15 7.31 -6.74
N ALA A 47 2.59 8.53 -6.57
CA ALA A 47 2.02 9.64 -7.33
C ALA A 47 2.35 9.48 -8.81
N SER A 48 3.57 9.05 -9.12
CA SER A 48 3.96 8.88 -10.51
C SER A 48 3.18 7.76 -11.19
N PHE A 49 2.71 6.80 -10.43
CA PHE A 49 1.89 5.70 -10.96
C PHE A 49 0.40 6.08 -11.00
N GLY A 50 0.06 7.23 -10.50
CA GLY A 50 -1.35 7.66 -10.47
C GLY A 50 -2.16 7.03 -9.37
N LEU A 51 -1.49 6.44 -8.37
CA LEU A 51 -2.19 5.73 -7.30
C LEU A 51 -2.56 6.64 -6.13
N LEU A 52 -1.93 7.79 -6.06
CA LEU A 52 -2.34 8.78 -5.09
C LEU A 52 -2.20 10.17 -5.69
N ARG A 53 -2.82 11.13 -5.05
CA ARG A 53 -2.81 12.50 -5.49
C ARG A 53 -2.14 13.34 -4.43
N VAL A 54 -1.30 14.27 -4.86
CA VAL A 54 -0.63 15.18 -3.95
C VAL A 54 -1.39 16.49 -4.00
N GLN A 55 -1.82 16.98 -2.85
CA GLN A 55 -2.52 18.25 -2.79
C GLN A 55 -1.63 19.24 -2.08
N THR A 56 -1.29 20.31 -2.76
CA THR A 56 -0.45 21.33 -2.16
C THR A 56 -1.33 22.47 -1.66
N GLY A 57 -0.83 23.21 -0.72
CA GLY A 57 -1.57 24.32 -0.15
C GLY A 57 -0.72 24.80 0.98
N GLU A 58 -1.32 25.17 2.09
CA GLU A 58 -0.55 25.60 3.22
C GLU A 58 0.27 24.43 3.69
N GLU A 59 -0.31 23.24 3.61
CA GLU A 59 0.39 22.03 3.95
C GLU A 59 0.14 21.02 2.86
N THR A 60 1.14 20.23 2.57
CA THR A 60 0.97 19.20 1.54
C THR A 60 0.27 17.99 2.14
N SER A 61 -0.71 17.47 1.47
CA SER A 61 -1.39 16.27 1.90
C SER A 61 -1.49 15.30 0.73
N TYR A 62 -1.78 14.06 1.05
CA TYR A 62 -1.82 12.99 0.06
C TYR A 62 -3.14 12.25 0.21
N SER A 63 -3.75 11.91 -0.91
CA SER A 63 -5.01 11.16 -0.86
C SER A 63 -4.98 10.07 -1.91
N ILE A 64 -5.75 9.02 -1.69
CA ILE A 64 -5.77 7.90 -2.60
C ILE A 64 -6.65 8.22 -3.79
N THR A 65 -6.29 7.73 -4.97
CA THR A 65 -7.11 7.93 -6.15
C THR A 65 -7.94 6.67 -6.39
N HIS A 66 -8.82 6.74 -7.36
CA HIS A 66 -9.60 5.57 -7.74
C HIS A 66 -8.66 4.45 -8.19
N ARG A 67 -7.63 4.80 -8.94
CA ARG A 67 -6.65 3.82 -9.39
C ARG A 67 -5.92 3.21 -8.20
N GLY A 68 -5.67 4.01 -7.16
CA GLY A 68 -5.08 3.51 -5.94
C GLY A 68 -5.97 2.51 -5.23
N LEU A 69 -7.28 2.75 -5.25
CA LEU A 69 -8.22 1.81 -4.65
C LEU A 69 -8.22 0.50 -5.43
N GLU A 70 -8.10 0.57 -6.73
CA GLU A 70 -8.03 -0.63 -7.56
C GLU A 70 -6.78 -1.42 -7.25
N PHE A 71 -5.66 -0.72 -7.11
CA PHE A 71 -4.40 -1.38 -6.77
C PHE A 71 -4.53 -2.08 -5.43
N LEU A 72 -5.10 -1.40 -4.46
CA LEU A 72 -5.22 -1.94 -3.12
C LEU A 72 -6.09 -3.19 -3.11
N ASP A 73 -7.18 -3.16 -3.85
CA ASP A 73 -8.05 -4.30 -3.95
C ASP A 73 -7.33 -5.50 -4.58
N ALA A 74 -6.59 -5.25 -5.63
CA ALA A 74 -5.85 -6.32 -6.30
C ALA A 74 -4.76 -6.87 -5.39
N TYR A 75 -4.10 -5.97 -4.66
CA TYR A 75 -3.05 -6.38 -3.74
C TYR A 75 -3.59 -7.33 -2.67
N TRP A 76 -4.70 -6.99 -2.06
CA TRP A 76 -5.25 -7.82 -1.00
C TRP A 76 -5.77 -9.15 -1.52
N ARG A 77 -6.25 -9.19 -2.74
CA ARG A 77 -6.66 -10.43 -3.33
C ARG A 77 -5.48 -11.31 -3.57
N LEU A 78 -4.40 -10.76 -4.13
CA LEU A 78 -3.20 -11.53 -4.39
C LEU A 78 -2.59 -11.99 -3.07
N ALA A 79 -2.55 -11.12 -2.08
CA ALA A 79 -1.98 -11.45 -0.79
C ALA A 79 -2.71 -12.63 -0.17
N GLY A 80 -4.02 -12.67 -0.35
CA GLY A 80 -4.82 -13.78 0.16
C GLY A 80 -4.42 -15.11 -0.47
N PHE A 81 -4.19 -15.10 -1.78
CA PHE A 81 -3.77 -16.31 -2.46
C PHE A 81 -2.37 -16.72 -2.02
N LEU A 82 -1.46 -15.74 -1.91
CA LEU A 82 -0.10 -16.06 -1.53
C LEU A 82 -0.03 -16.62 -0.12
N LYS A 83 -0.85 -16.10 0.77
CA LYS A 83 -0.88 -16.59 2.11
C LYS A 83 -1.34 -18.03 2.15
N PHE A 84 -2.36 -18.33 1.36
CA PHE A 84 -2.86 -19.68 1.28
C PHE A 84 -1.77 -20.62 0.77
N LEU A 85 -1.03 -20.22 -0.24
CA LEU A 85 0.01 -21.06 -0.79
C LEU A 85 1.14 -21.27 0.21
N ASP A 86 1.47 -20.26 0.98
CA ASP A 86 2.52 -20.41 1.96
C ASP A 86 2.13 -21.29 3.12
N GLU A 87 0.93 -21.22 3.56
CA GLU A 87 0.53 -21.94 4.73
C GLU A 87 0.21 -23.35 4.49
N LYS A 88 -0.04 -23.75 3.27
CA LYS A 88 -0.54 -24.98 3.08
C LYS A 88 0.16 -25.80 2.31
N LYS A 89 -0.09 -26.98 2.42
CA LYS A 89 0.33 -27.86 1.54
C LYS A 89 -0.54 -27.69 0.43
N PRO A 90 -0.16 -28.02 -0.75
CA PRO A 90 -1.00 -27.95 -1.92
C PRO A 90 -2.21 -28.82 -1.72
N ILE A 91 -3.25 -28.44 -2.32
CA ILE A 91 -4.45 -29.18 -2.23
C ILE A 91 -4.26 -30.38 -2.99
N GLN A 92 -4.40 -31.51 -2.35
CA GLN A 92 -4.10 -32.61 -2.97
C GLN A 92 -5.06 -33.11 -3.69
N ASP A 93 -5.74 -33.13 -3.92
CA ASP A 93 -6.54 -33.65 -4.57
C ASP A 93 -6.80 -33.33 -5.60
N GLU A 94 -6.74 -32.92 -5.77
CA GLU A 94 -6.95 -32.58 -6.54
C GLU A 94 -6.91 -32.84 -7.37
N ALA A 95 -7.06 -33.14 -7.59
CA ALA A 95 -7.27 -33.24 -8.16
C ALA A 95 -7.01 -33.20 -9.30
N PHE A 96 -6.50 -33.13 -9.57
CA PHE A 96 -6.22 -33.16 -10.84
C PHE A 96 -5.52 -34.15 -11.17
#